data_e3fadbe75e5223262d6b7ca157017460
#
_entry.id   e3fadbe75e5223262d6b7ca157017460
#
_cell.length_a   1.000
_cell.length_b   1.000
_cell.length_c   1.000
_cell.angle_alpha   90.00
_cell.angle_beta   90.00
_cell.angle_gamma   90.00
#
_symmetry.space_group_name_H-M   'P 1'
#
loop_
_entity.id
_entity.type
_entity.pdbx_description
1 polymer ?
#
loop_
_entity_poly.entity_id
_entity_poly.type
_entity_poly.pdbx_seq_one_letter_code
_entity_poly.pdbx_strand_id
1 'polypeptide(L)'
;RHLSVWTASSFVVASMIGTGVFTSLGYQLVKIQSVFPLMMLWIVGGVVALCGTLVYSELGAALPRSGGEYHLLSRIIHPSIGFGAGIVSATVGFTAPAVLAAMALGSYLSAVIPGLNQTLIAAIVILGFHGLHMMSVTWGTKFQDGSTAIKIGLILIFIAFGLFMDAPQSISIWPKLGDGAVMLSSGFAVSLVWVSYAYTGWNSAVYVAGEIHDPKQNISRSMLMGTAFVMVLYILLNYVFLYSAPTDAIVGQVEVGYISGIRIFGKMGAKIIGIGISILLLSTVSSYVYIGPRIMQIMGEDHAFIGFLKEKNSDEIPLNAFWVQLGISFLFILTSSFEQVLMYAGISLIITTTLTVISLFILRINEPDLDRPYKVWAYPLTPMI
;
A
#
# COMPACT_ATOMS: atom_id res chain seq x y z
N ARG A 1 21.49 -1.49 -14.36
CA ARG A 1 20.23 -2.28 -14.45
C ARG A 1 20.51 -3.66 -13.89
N HIS A 2 20.10 -3.88 -12.64
CA HIS A 2 20.53 -5.05 -11.87
C HIS A 2 19.36 -5.89 -11.33
N LEU A 3 18.11 -5.37 -11.37
CA LEU A 3 16.96 -6.06 -10.83
C LEU A 3 16.40 -7.07 -11.84
N SER A 4 16.40 -8.36 -11.47
CA SER A 4 15.72 -9.41 -12.24
C SER A 4 14.19 -9.27 -12.15
N VAL A 5 13.44 -9.96 -13.01
CA VAL A 5 11.96 -10.01 -12.92
C VAL A 5 11.48 -10.52 -11.56
N TRP A 6 12.16 -11.50 -10.98
CA TRP A 6 11.81 -12.06 -9.67
C TRP A 6 12.04 -11.06 -8.53
N THR A 7 13.19 -10.34 -8.55
CA THR A 7 13.49 -9.29 -7.58
C THR A 7 12.50 -8.14 -7.71
N ALA A 8 12.17 -7.73 -8.93
CA ALA A 8 11.16 -6.70 -9.17
C ALA A 8 9.75 -7.13 -8.72
N SER A 9 9.36 -8.41 -8.94
CA SER A 9 8.10 -8.95 -8.43
C SER A 9 8.06 -8.98 -6.91
N SER A 10 9.15 -9.40 -6.26
CA SER A 10 9.27 -9.37 -4.80
C SER A 10 9.18 -7.96 -4.25
N PHE A 11 9.73 -6.97 -4.97
CA PHE A 11 9.60 -5.56 -4.61
C PHE A 11 8.14 -5.07 -4.70
N VAL A 12 7.40 -5.47 -5.73
CA VAL A 12 5.95 -5.19 -5.84
C VAL A 12 5.19 -5.81 -4.67
N VAL A 13 5.40 -7.10 -4.39
CA VAL A 13 4.77 -7.81 -3.27
C VAL A 13 5.10 -7.11 -1.93
N ALA A 14 6.37 -6.76 -1.71
CA ALA A 14 6.82 -6.05 -0.52
C ALA A 14 6.14 -4.70 -0.32
N SER A 15 5.96 -3.96 -1.44
CA SER A 15 5.33 -2.64 -1.44
C SER A 15 3.82 -2.72 -1.18
N MET A 16 3.17 -3.78 -1.65
CA MET A 16 1.73 -3.99 -1.44
C MET A 16 1.42 -4.48 -0.02
N ILE A 17 2.22 -5.42 0.52
CA ILE A 17 1.95 -5.99 1.86
C ILE A 17 2.34 -4.97 2.93
N GLY A 18 1.35 -4.17 3.33
CA GLY A 18 1.46 -3.13 4.35
C GLY A 18 0.35 -3.24 5.41
N THR A 19 -0.03 -2.10 5.97
CA THR A 19 -1.07 -2.00 7.01
C THR A 19 -2.46 -2.43 6.53
N GLY A 20 -2.81 -2.08 5.29
CA GLY A 20 -4.20 -2.14 4.81
C GLY A 20 -4.88 -3.49 5.02
N VAL A 21 -4.21 -4.60 4.69
CA VAL A 21 -4.80 -5.94 4.78
C VAL A 21 -5.01 -6.41 6.22
N PHE A 22 -4.21 -5.92 7.17
CA PHE A 22 -4.31 -6.32 8.59
C PHE A 22 -5.26 -5.45 9.41
N THR A 23 -5.73 -4.32 8.87
CA THR A 23 -6.44 -3.30 9.65
C THR A 23 -7.78 -2.89 9.07
N SER A 24 -7.94 -2.86 7.74
CA SER A 24 -9.11 -2.23 7.11
C SER A 24 -10.41 -3.02 7.25
N LEU A 25 -10.36 -4.34 7.46
CA LEU A 25 -11.56 -5.17 7.59
C LEU A 25 -12.44 -4.74 8.77
N GLY A 26 -11.86 -4.31 9.89
CA GLY A 26 -12.62 -3.81 11.04
C GLY A 26 -13.53 -2.63 10.69
N TYR A 27 -13.02 -1.69 9.90
CA TYR A 27 -13.80 -0.53 9.44
C TYR A 27 -14.82 -0.90 8.35
N GLN A 28 -14.49 -1.85 7.47
CA GLN A 28 -15.45 -2.35 6.47
C GLN A 28 -16.68 -2.97 7.13
N LEU A 29 -16.48 -3.73 8.22
CA LEU A 29 -17.55 -4.37 8.99
C LEU A 29 -18.50 -3.38 9.66
N VAL A 30 -18.09 -2.14 9.92
CA VAL A 30 -18.99 -1.08 10.43
C VAL A 30 -20.09 -0.75 9.40
N LYS A 31 -19.78 -0.86 8.11
CA LYS A 31 -20.70 -0.52 7.02
C LYS A 31 -21.35 -1.75 6.38
N ILE A 32 -20.67 -2.89 6.36
CA ILE A 32 -21.07 -4.10 5.65
C ILE A 32 -20.95 -5.29 6.59
N GLN A 33 -22.08 -5.93 6.93
CA GLN A 33 -22.11 -7.07 7.84
C GLN A 33 -22.25 -8.41 7.13
N SER A 34 -22.55 -8.43 5.83
CA SER A 34 -22.68 -9.64 5.03
C SER A 34 -21.31 -10.05 4.47
N VAL A 35 -20.97 -11.34 4.60
CA VAL A 35 -19.68 -11.89 4.17
C VAL A 35 -19.50 -11.83 2.66
N PHE A 36 -20.53 -12.11 1.87
CA PHE A 36 -20.44 -12.08 0.41
C PHE A 36 -20.02 -10.69 -0.13
N PRO A 37 -20.68 -9.57 0.22
CA PRO A 37 -20.22 -8.24 -0.20
C PRO A 37 -18.82 -7.88 0.31
N LEU A 38 -18.42 -8.31 1.52
CA LEU A 38 -17.07 -8.10 2.03
C LEU A 38 -16.03 -8.81 1.17
N MET A 39 -16.27 -10.06 0.81
CA MET A 39 -15.36 -10.80 -0.08
C MET A 39 -15.31 -10.18 -1.47
N MET A 40 -16.45 -9.71 -1.97
CA MET A 40 -16.53 -9.01 -3.26
C MET A 40 -15.75 -7.71 -3.26
N LEU A 41 -15.65 -6.98 -2.14
CA LEU A 41 -14.78 -5.80 -2.03
C LEU A 41 -13.32 -6.13 -2.37
N TRP A 42 -12.79 -7.22 -1.79
CA TRP A 42 -11.40 -7.63 -2.01
C TRP A 42 -11.17 -8.17 -3.43
N ILE A 43 -12.15 -8.87 -4.00
CA ILE A 43 -12.10 -9.34 -5.39
C ILE A 43 -12.14 -8.14 -6.35
N VAL A 44 -13.11 -7.24 -6.20
CA VAL A 44 -13.26 -6.04 -7.05
C VAL A 44 -12.04 -5.14 -6.94
N GLY A 45 -11.57 -4.85 -5.71
CA GLY A 45 -10.36 -4.04 -5.51
C GLY A 45 -9.12 -4.67 -6.14
N GLY A 46 -8.98 -6.00 -6.05
CA GLY A 46 -7.90 -6.73 -6.71
C GLY A 46 -7.98 -6.68 -8.24
N VAL A 47 -9.18 -6.79 -8.81
CA VAL A 47 -9.40 -6.65 -10.26
C VAL A 47 -9.05 -5.24 -10.72
N VAL A 48 -9.50 -4.19 -9.99
CA VAL A 48 -9.14 -2.80 -10.27
C VAL A 48 -7.63 -2.60 -10.21
N ALA A 49 -6.95 -3.15 -9.20
CA ALA A 49 -5.48 -3.10 -9.09
C ALA A 49 -4.79 -3.81 -10.27
N LEU A 50 -5.30 -4.95 -10.72
CA LEU A 50 -4.78 -5.64 -11.91
C LEU A 50 -5.00 -4.82 -13.18
N CYS A 51 -6.15 -4.20 -13.37
CA CYS A 51 -6.43 -3.31 -14.50
C CYS A 51 -5.47 -2.10 -14.49
N GLY A 52 -5.28 -1.47 -13.32
CA GLY A 52 -4.29 -0.42 -13.14
C GLY A 52 -2.87 -0.89 -13.48
N THR A 53 -2.49 -2.09 -13.01
CA THR A 53 -1.21 -2.72 -13.31
C THR A 53 -0.97 -2.86 -14.81
N LEU A 54 -1.98 -3.26 -15.60
CA LEU A 54 -1.88 -3.37 -17.05
C LEU A 54 -1.65 -2.00 -17.69
N VAL A 55 -2.35 -0.96 -17.24
CA VAL A 55 -2.20 0.42 -17.74
C VAL A 55 -0.80 0.97 -17.45
N TYR A 56 -0.34 0.87 -16.20
CA TYR A 56 0.99 1.36 -15.82
C TYR A 56 2.12 0.54 -16.44
N SER A 57 1.86 -0.71 -16.79
CA SER A 57 2.80 -1.53 -17.56
C SER A 57 3.05 -0.96 -18.94
N GLU A 58 2.02 -0.48 -19.65
CA GLU A 58 2.19 0.18 -20.94
C GLU A 58 2.93 1.50 -20.79
N LEU A 59 2.48 2.34 -19.85
CA LEU A 59 3.11 3.64 -19.59
C LEU A 59 4.58 3.50 -19.18
N GLY A 60 4.87 2.61 -18.24
CA GLY A 60 6.23 2.38 -17.74
C GLY A 60 7.16 1.74 -18.76
N ALA A 61 6.64 0.86 -19.65
CA ALA A 61 7.43 0.27 -20.74
C ALA A 61 7.70 1.28 -21.87
N ALA A 62 6.74 2.17 -22.16
CA ALA A 62 6.88 3.19 -23.20
C ALA A 62 7.76 4.36 -22.73
N LEU A 63 7.68 4.74 -21.45
CA LEU A 63 8.39 5.86 -20.83
C LEU A 63 9.22 5.39 -19.62
N PRO A 64 10.29 4.62 -19.82
CA PRO A 64 11.02 3.92 -18.74
C PRO A 64 11.97 4.85 -17.97
N ARG A 65 11.42 5.89 -17.33
CA ARG A 65 12.12 6.80 -16.41
C ARG A 65 11.55 6.64 -15.01
N SER A 66 12.42 6.60 -14.00
CA SER A 66 12.03 6.59 -12.60
C SER A 66 11.30 7.89 -12.23
N GLY A 67 10.41 7.83 -11.24
CA GLY A 67 9.62 8.98 -10.77
C GLY A 67 8.11 8.75 -10.75
N GLY A 68 7.65 7.56 -11.20
CA GLY A 68 6.24 7.15 -11.11
C GLY A 68 5.27 8.17 -11.72
N GLU A 69 4.17 8.38 -11.01
CA GLU A 69 3.07 9.26 -11.45
C GLU A 69 3.51 10.72 -11.69
N TYR A 70 4.42 11.23 -10.86
CA TYR A 70 4.99 12.56 -11.04
C TYR A 70 5.59 12.74 -12.45
N HIS A 71 6.43 11.78 -12.86
CA HIS A 71 7.06 11.81 -14.17
C HIS A 71 6.05 11.61 -15.31
N LEU A 72 5.18 10.60 -15.20
CA LEU A 72 4.21 10.26 -16.23
C LEU A 72 3.25 11.41 -16.51
N LEU A 73 2.66 12.00 -15.46
CA LEU A 73 1.69 13.09 -15.59
C LEU A 73 2.36 14.40 -16.07
N SER A 74 3.58 14.70 -15.61
CA SER A 74 4.35 15.84 -16.10
C SER A 74 4.65 15.73 -17.59
N ARG A 75 5.02 14.55 -18.08
CA ARG A 75 5.42 14.31 -19.46
C ARG A 75 4.21 14.23 -20.42
N ILE A 76 3.12 13.62 -19.98
CA ILE A 76 1.99 13.30 -20.85
C ILE A 76 0.93 14.40 -20.85
N ILE A 77 0.62 14.98 -19.69
CA ILE A 77 -0.46 15.95 -19.56
C ILE A 77 0.13 17.37 -19.45
N HIS A 78 0.72 17.71 -18.31
CA HIS A 78 1.31 19.02 -18.08
C HIS A 78 2.21 19.01 -16.83
N PRO A 79 3.34 19.76 -16.80
CA PRO A 79 4.21 19.85 -15.62
C PRO A 79 3.50 20.23 -14.32
N SER A 80 2.50 21.11 -14.37
CA SER A 80 1.74 21.52 -13.17
C SER A 80 0.88 20.39 -12.60
N ILE A 81 0.33 19.51 -13.45
CA ILE A 81 -0.45 18.33 -13.00
C ILE A 81 0.50 17.30 -12.39
N GLY A 82 1.63 17.06 -13.03
CA GLY A 82 2.67 16.22 -12.46
C GLY A 82 3.17 16.76 -11.12
N PHE A 83 3.39 18.06 -10.99
CA PHE A 83 3.76 18.70 -9.73
C PHE A 83 2.70 18.43 -8.63
N GLY A 84 1.41 18.61 -8.94
CA GLY A 84 0.31 18.28 -8.02
C GLY A 84 0.34 16.80 -7.59
N ALA A 85 0.54 15.87 -8.53
CA ALA A 85 0.70 14.45 -8.23
C ALA A 85 1.94 14.16 -7.37
N GLY A 86 3.04 14.91 -7.60
CA GLY A 86 4.25 14.86 -6.77
C GLY A 86 3.99 15.28 -5.33
N ILE A 87 3.22 16.36 -5.10
CA ILE A 87 2.80 16.79 -3.76
C ILE A 87 1.96 15.69 -3.09
N VAL A 88 0.97 15.13 -3.80
CA VAL A 88 0.15 14.03 -3.27
C VAL A 88 1.02 12.84 -2.93
N SER A 89 1.96 12.44 -3.80
CA SER A 89 2.88 11.35 -3.53
C SER A 89 3.74 11.61 -2.28
N ALA A 90 4.32 12.81 -2.18
CA ALA A 90 5.19 13.18 -1.07
C ALA A 90 4.44 13.25 0.28
N THR A 91 3.24 13.83 0.30
CA THR A 91 2.48 14.05 1.55
C THR A 91 1.60 12.85 1.91
N VAL A 92 0.83 12.33 0.97
CA VAL A 92 -0.16 11.30 1.21
C VAL A 92 0.31 9.92 0.74
N GLY A 93 1.01 9.84 -0.40
CA GLY A 93 1.45 8.58 -0.98
C GLY A 93 2.53 7.86 -0.17
N PHE A 94 3.43 8.60 0.48
CA PHE A 94 4.55 8.04 1.26
C PHE A 94 4.50 8.40 2.74
N THR A 95 4.02 9.59 3.11
CA THR A 95 3.96 9.99 4.53
C THR A 95 2.79 9.34 5.25
N ALA A 96 1.58 9.37 4.68
CA ALA A 96 0.41 8.78 5.32
C ALA A 96 0.54 7.26 5.56
N PRO A 97 1.05 6.43 4.62
CA PRO A 97 1.29 5.01 4.89
C PRO A 97 2.31 4.74 6.01
N ALA A 98 3.35 5.58 6.14
CA ALA A 98 4.29 5.48 7.26
C ALA A 98 3.58 5.74 8.60
N VAL A 99 2.73 6.77 8.65
CA VAL A 99 1.93 7.11 9.84
C VAL A 99 0.92 6.01 10.16
N LEU A 100 0.18 5.52 9.16
CA LEU A 100 -0.77 4.41 9.35
C LEU A 100 -0.08 3.16 9.88
N ALA A 101 1.12 2.83 9.37
CA ALA A 101 1.89 1.70 9.85
C ALA A 101 2.33 1.90 11.31
N ALA A 102 2.75 3.11 11.69
CA ALA A 102 3.14 3.43 13.05
C ALA A 102 1.92 3.41 14.02
N MET A 103 0.77 3.94 13.60
CA MET A 103 -0.48 3.91 14.39
C MET A 103 -0.99 2.48 14.58
N ALA A 104 -1.01 1.67 13.51
CA ALA A 104 -1.38 0.27 13.58
C ALA A 104 -0.45 -0.52 14.50
N LEU A 105 0.86 -0.27 14.41
CA LEU A 105 1.85 -0.86 15.31
C LEU A 105 1.54 -0.51 16.77
N GLY A 106 1.18 0.73 17.06
CA GLY A 106 0.73 1.17 18.38
C GLY A 106 -0.47 0.36 18.87
N SER A 107 -1.49 0.16 18.03
CA SER A 107 -2.68 -0.64 18.34
C SER A 107 -2.33 -2.11 18.60
N TYR A 108 -1.55 -2.75 17.72
CA TYR A 108 -1.13 -4.14 17.89
C TYR A 108 -0.29 -4.36 19.15
N LEU A 109 0.67 -3.48 19.44
CA LEU A 109 1.47 -3.58 20.67
C LEU A 109 0.65 -3.36 21.93
N SER A 110 -0.31 -2.43 21.91
CA SER A 110 -1.21 -2.19 23.05
C SER A 110 -2.15 -3.35 23.32
N ALA A 111 -2.56 -4.09 22.26
CA ALA A 111 -3.34 -5.32 22.40
C ALA A 111 -2.52 -6.47 23.04
N VAL A 112 -1.22 -6.55 22.72
CA VAL A 112 -0.29 -7.56 23.27
C VAL A 112 0.15 -7.19 24.69
N ILE A 113 0.42 -5.91 24.97
CA ILE A 113 0.92 -5.37 26.24
C ILE A 113 -0.03 -4.26 26.70
N PRO A 114 -1.02 -4.55 27.52
CA PRO A 114 -1.98 -3.58 28.02
C PRO A 114 -1.30 -2.40 28.76
N GLY A 115 -1.85 -1.21 28.58
CA GLY A 115 -1.34 0.01 29.24
C GLY A 115 -0.35 0.84 28.41
N LEU A 116 0.06 0.38 27.24
CA LEU A 116 0.87 1.17 26.31
C LEU A 116 0.02 2.27 25.64
N ASN A 117 0.59 3.45 25.48
CA ASN A 117 -0.05 4.55 24.76
C ASN A 117 0.23 4.42 23.25
N GLN A 118 -0.81 4.14 22.48
CA GLN A 118 -0.72 3.90 21.03
C GLN A 118 -0.12 5.08 20.27
N THR A 119 -0.56 6.31 20.58
CA THR A 119 -0.08 7.52 19.93
C THR A 119 1.39 7.79 20.24
N LEU A 120 1.80 7.56 21.49
CA LEU A 120 3.20 7.71 21.89
C LEU A 120 4.10 6.71 21.18
N ILE A 121 3.67 5.44 21.04
CA ILE A 121 4.41 4.43 20.27
C ILE A 121 4.56 4.88 18.82
N ALA A 122 3.47 5.32 18.18
CA ALA A 122 3.51 5.79 16.80
C ALA A 122 4.50 6.95 16.63
N ALA A 123 4.47 7.93 17.54
CA ALA A 123 5.39 9.07 17.52
C ALA A 123 6.87 8.65 17.70
N ILE A 124 7.15 7.75 18.65
CA ILE A 124 8.52 7.25 18.90
C ILE A 124 9.05 6.49 17.67
N VAL A 125 8.21 5.65 17.05
CA VAL A 125 8.60 4.87 15.88
C VAL A 125 8.88 5.77 14.68
N ILE A 126 8.03 6.76 14.41
CA ILE A 126 8.25 7.73 13.33
C ILE A 126 9.53 8.52 13.56
N LEU A 127 9.73 9.05 14.77
CA LEU A 127 10.95 9.80 15.13
C LEU A 127 12.21 8.92 15.00
N GLY A 128 12.14 7.69 15.50
CA GLY A 128 13.26 6.75 15.46
C GLY A 128 13.69 6.40 14.04
N PHE A 129 12.75 6.09 13.13
CA PHE A 129 13.10 5.79 11.74
C PHE A 129 13.56 7.01 10.95
N HIS A 130 13.00 8.21 11.19
CA HIS A 130 13.56 9.42 10.60
C HIS A 130 15.00 9.65 11.06
N GLY A 131 15.26 9.57 12.37
CA GLY A 131 16.61 9.69 12.89
C GLY A 131 17.58 8.67 12.29
N LEU A 132 17.17 7.40 12.22
CA LEU A 132 17.98 6.32 11.66
C LEU A 132 18.33 6.56 10.18
N HIS A 133 17.34 6.96 9.36
CA HIS A 133 17.56 7.21 7.94
C HIS A 133 18.29 8.53 7.65
N MET A 134 18.22 9.51 8.55
CA MET A 134 19.05 10.73 8.51
C MET A 134 20.53 10.46 8.82
N MET A 135 20.83 9.35 9.51
CA MET A 135 22.20 8.99 9.89
C MET A 135 22.83 7.98 8.94
N SER A 136 22.07 7.12 8.25
CA SER A 136 22.63 6.04 7.42
C SER A 136 21.69 5.56 6.33
N VAL A 137 22.20 5.47 5.10
CA VAL A 137 21.47 4.95 3.92
C VAL A 137 21.40 3.42 3.92
N THR A 138 22.39 2.73 4.48
CA THR A 138 22.61 1.28 4.26
C THR A 138 21.74 0.37 5.11
N TRP A 139 21.26 0.82 6.26
CA TRP A 139 20.48 -0.01 7.18
C TRP A 139 19.07 -0.34 6.66
N GLY A 140 18.45 0.62 5.93
CA GLY A 140 17.09 0.47 5.45
C GLY A 140 16.91 -0.66 4.42
N THR A 141 17.84 -0.82 3.49
CA THR A 141 17.73 -1.80 2.40
C THR A 141 17.85 -3.25 2.89
N LYS A 142 18.82 -3.55 3.77
CA LYS A 142 18.99 -4.90 4.33
C LYS A 142 17.81 -5.35 5.19
N PHE A 143 17.23 -4.40 5.94
CA PHE A 143 16.05 -4.66 6.76
C PHE A 143 14.82 -4.95 5.90
N GLN A 144 14.68 -4.28 4.74
CA GLN A 144 13.58 -4.46 3.81
C GLN A 144 13.54 -5.88 3.20
N ASP A 145 14.68 -6.38 2.73
CA ASP A 145 14.75 -7.68 2.06
C ASP A 145 14.37 -8.84 2.98
N GLY A 146 14.92 -8.86 4.20
CA GLY A 146 14.59 -9.88 5.20
C GLY A 146 13.12 -9.82 5.65
N SER A 147 12.58 -8.61 5.80
CA SER A 147 11.21 -8.42 6.27
C SER A 147 10.15 -8.89 5.28
N THR A 148 10.42 -8.85 3.97
CA THR A 148 9.46 -9.28 2.94
C THR A 148 9.19 -10.78 3.02
N ALA A 149 10.23 -11.60 3.16
CA ALA A 149 10.07 -13.04 3.32
C ALA A 149 9.28 -13.37 4.59
N ILE A 150 9.55 -12.66 5.69
CA ILE A 150 8.82 -12.82 6.95
C ILE A 150 7.33 -12.41 6.77
N LYS A 151 7.04 -11.30 6.07
CA LYS A 151 5.65 -10.87 5.78
C LYS A 151 4.87 -11.97 5.06
N ILE A 152 5.41 -12.49 3.97
CA ILE A 152 4.77 -13.56 3.19
C ILE A 152 4.60 -14.82 4.05
N GLY A 153 5.65 -15.23 4.75
CA GLY A 153 5.62 -16.41 5.63
C GLY A 153 4.55 -16.30 6.72
N LEU A 154 4.44 -15.14 7.37
CA LEU A 154 3.43 -14.90 8.41
C LEU A 154 2.01 -14.97 7.85
N ILE A 155 1.75 -14.38 6.68
CA ILE A 155 0.44 -14.46 6.02
C ILE A 155 0.11 -15.91 5.65
N LEU A 156 1.05 -16.66 5.08
CA LEU A 156 0.84 -18.06 4.70
C LEU A 156 0.57 -18.94 5.92
N ILE A 157 1.31 -18.74 7.01
CA ILE A 157 1.07 -19.44 8.29
C ILE A 157 -0.35 -19.12 8.80
N PHE A 158 -0.72 -17.83 8.78
CA PHE A 158 -2.03 -17.40 9.23
C PHE A 158 -3.17 -18.04 8.42
N ILE A 159 -3.03 -18.05 7.09
CA ILE A 159 -3.99 -18.67 6.18
C ILE A 159 -4.06 -20.20 6.43
N ALA A 160 -2.91 -20.86 6.47
CA ALA A 160 -2.86 -22.32 6.64
C ALA A 160 -3.53 -22.76 7.95
N PHE A 161 -3.11 -22.19 9.07
CA PHE A 161 -3.68 -22.57 10.37
C PHE A 161 -5.15 -22.12 10.54
N GLY A 162 -5.51 -20.95 9.96
CA GLY A 162 -6.88 -20.46 10.03
C GLY A 162 -7.88 -21.30 9.24
N LEU A 163 -7.49 -21.86 8.08
CA LEU A 163 -8.35 -22.73 7.28
C LEU A 163 -8.59 -24.11 7.94
N PHE A 164 -7.67 -24.57 8.77
CA PHE A 164 -7.75 -25.88 9.43
C PHE A 164 -8.07 -25.80 10.94
N MET A 165 -8.61 -24.65 11.40
CA MET A 165 -8.98 -24.51 12.82
C MET A 165 -10.19 -25.36 13.21
N ASP A 166 -10.24 -25.81 14.47
CA ASP A 166 -11.26 -26.76 14.96
C ASP A 166 -12.67 -26.16 15.10
N ALA A 167 -12.80 -24.88 15.39
CA ALA A 167 -14.08 -24.22 15.68
C ALA A 167 -14.27 -22.91 14.90
N PRO A 168 -14.46 -22.99 13.57
CA PRO A 168 -14.67 -21.80 12.74
C PRO A 168 -16.07 -21.19 12.94
N GLN A 169 -16.19 -19.93 12.46
CA GLN A 169 -17.49 -19.28 12.35
C GLN A 169 -18.30 -19.92 11.20
N SER A 170 -19.60 -20.09 11.39
CA SER A 170 -20.51 -20.52 10.33
C SER A 170 -20.80 -19.34 9.39
N ILE A 171 -19.91 -19.09 8.44
CA ILE A 171 -20.05 -18.03 7.43
C ILE A 171 -20.50 -18.60 6.08
N SER A 172 -21.29 -17.84 5.33
CA SER A 172 -21.69 -18.18 3.96
C SER A 172 -21.04 -17.21 2.99
N ILE A 173 -20.29 -17.74 2.04
CA ILE A 173 -19.71 -16.98 0.91
C ILE A 173 -20.70 -16.86 -0.27
N TRP A 174 -21.87 -17.47 -0.18
CA TRP A 174 -22.89 -17.39 -1.21
C TRP A 174 -23.73 -16.13 -1.03
N PRO A 175 -24.18 -15.50 -2.13
CA PRO A 175 -25.01 -14.30 -2.06
C PRO A 175 -26.33 -14.57 -1.35
N LYS A 176 -26.74 -13.61 -0.52
CA LYS A 176 -28.03 -13.61 0.17
C LYS A 176 -28.94 -12.53 -0.42
N LEU A 177 -30.23 -12.67 -0.14
CA LEU A 177 -31.19 -11.63 -0.51
C LEU A 177 -30.80 -10.29 0.15
N GLY A 178 -30.66 -9.24 -0.66
CA GLY A 178 -30.23 -7.93 -0.20
C GLY A 178 -28.74 -7.61 -0.44
N ASP A 179 -27.87 -8.59 -0.66
CA ASP A 179 -26.44 -8.34 -0.89
C ASP A 179 -26.17 -7.45 -2.12
N GLY A 180 -27.00 -7.57 -3.17
CA GLY A 180 -26.91 -6.69 -4.33
C GLY A 180 -27.15 -5.22 -3.99
N ALA A 181 -28.11 -4.92 -3.11
CA ALA A 181 -28.35 -3.56 -2.64
C ALA A 181 -27.19 -3.04 -1.78
N VAL A 182 -26.57 -3.89 -0.96
CA VAL A 182 -25.36 -3.56 -0.18
C VAL A 182 -24.21 -3.19 -1.11
N MET A 183 -23.98 -3.95 -2.19
CA MET A 183 -22.92 -3.68 -3.15
C MET A 183 -23.11 -2.38 -3.95
N LEU A 184 -24.33 -1.88 -4.04
CA LEU A 184 -24.67 -0.58 -4.66
C LEU A 184 -24.76 0.57 -3.64
N SER A 185 -24.48 0.32 -2.37
CA SER A 185 -24.57 1.32 -1.31
C SER A 185 -23.33 2.23 -1.22
N SER A 186 -23.50 3.41 -0.61
CA SER A 186 -22.39 4.29 -0.26
C SER A 186 -21.38 3.63 0.71
N GLY A 187 -21.86 2.72 1.58
CA GLY A 187 -21.02 1.95 2.48
C GLY A 187 -20.03 1.05 1.73
N PHE A 188 -20.47 0.41 0.64
CA PHE A 188 -19.61 -0.38 -0.24
C PHE A 188 -18.58 0.50 -0.96
N ALA A 189 -19.00 1.64 -1.51
CA ALA A 189 -18.11 2.57 -2.20
C ALA A 189 -17.00 3.11 -1.27
N VAL A 190 -17.36 3.53 -0.05
CA VAL A 190 -16.37 3.97 0.97
C VAL A 190 -15.43 2.84 1.35
N SER A 191 -15.95 1.62 1.54
CA SER A 191 -15.13 0.45 1.88
C SER A 191 -14.19 0.07 0.74
N LEU A 192 -14.59 0.30 -0.51
CA LEU A 192 -13.73 0.08 -1.68
C LEU A 192 -12.53 1.05 -1.70
N VAL A 193 -12.69 2.29 -1.20
CA VAL A 193 -11.54 3.22 -1.01
C VAL A 193 -10.50 2.62 -0.07
N TRP A 194 -10.93 2.02 1.05
CA TRP A 194 -10.02 1.38 2.00
C TRP A 194 -9.34 0.14 1.41
N VAL A 195 -10.07 -0.65 0.62
CA VAL A 195 -9.49 -1.80 -0.09
C VAL A 195 -8.52 -1.34 -1.18
N SER A 196 -8.85 -0.29 -1.93
CA SER A 196 -7.94 0.30 -2.92
C SER A 196 -6.64 0.76 -2.28
N TYR A 197 -6.72 1.39 -1.09
CA TYR A 197 -5.52 1.70 -0.31
C TYR A 197 -4.74 0.43 0.08
N ALA A 198 -5.41 -0.64 0.53
CA ALA A 198 -4.74 -1.88 0.92
C ALA A 198 -3.97 -2.53 -0.24
N TYR A 199 -4.46 -2.36 -1.47
CA TYR A 199 -3.78 -2.82 -2.67
C TYR A 199 -2.69 -1.87 -3.18
N THR A 200 -2.50 -0.65 -2.65
CA THR A 200 -1.44 0.27 -3.14
C THR A 200 -0.06 -0.36 -3.11
N GLY A 201 0.82 0.10 -4.00
CA GLY A 201 2.15 -0.47 -4.17
C GLY A 201 2.30 -1.39 -5.40
N TRP A 202 1.19 -1.78 -6.05
CA TRP A 202 1.23 -2.57 -7.28
C TRP A 202 1.98 -1.88 -8.43
N ASN A 203 2.04 -0.54 -8.43
CA ASN A 203 2.76 0.29 -9.40
C ASN A 203 4.23 0.55 -9.05
N SER A 204 4.74 -0.05 -7.98
CA SER A 204 6.08 0.26 -7.44
C SER A 204 7.23 0.00 -8.42
N ALA A 205 7.10 -0.97 -9.34
CA ALA A 205 8.13 -1.24 -10.34
C ALA A 205 8.34 -0.06 -11.32
N VAL A 206 7.32 0.79 -11.57
CA VAL A 206 7.47 1.98 -12.41
C VAL A 206 8.35 3.04 -11.75
N TYR A 207 8.36 3.11 -10.43
CA TYR A 207 9.23 4.03 -9.69
C TYR A 207 10.72 3.69 -9.78
N VAL A 208 11.03 2.40 -10.00
CA VAL A 208 12.40 1.88 -10.14
C VAL A 208 12.70 1.37 -11.56
N ALA A 209 11.92 1.80 -12.55
CA ALA A 209 12.01 1.33 -13.93
C ALA A 209 13.44 1.41 -14.51
N GLY A 210 14.22 2.43 -14.13
CA GLY A 210 15.61 2.61 -14.54
C GLY A 210 16.58 1.53 -14.06
N GLU A 211 16.23 0.79 -13.01
CA GLU A 211 17.07 -0.23 -12.38
C GLU A 211 16.74 -1.66 -12.86
N ILE A 212 15.57 -1.86 -13.48
CA ILE A 212 15.10 -3.17 -13.93
C ILE A 212 15.87 -3.59 -15.19
N HIS A 213 16.33 -4.85 -15.20
CA HIS A 213 16.91 -5.47 -16.39
C HIS A 213 15.82 -5.70 -17.45
N ASP A 214 16.05 -5.31 -18.69
CA ASP A 214 15.08 -5.35 -19.78
C ASP A 214 13.70 -4.78 -19.35
N PRO A 215 13.63 -3.46 -19.00
CA PRO A 215 12.43 -2.85 -18.42
C PRO A 215 11.21 -2.96 -19.34
N LYS A 216 11.42 -2.99 -20.65
CA LYS A 216 10.35 -3.11 -21.66
C LYS A 216 9.46 -4.34 -21.49
N GLN A 217 10.00 -5.43 -20.97
CA GLN A 217 9.27 -6.68 -20.72
C GLN A 217 9.07 -6.94 -19.22
N ASN A 218 10.09 -6.67 -18.41
CA ASN A 218 10.11 -7.11 -17.02
C ASN A 218 9.29 -6.22 -16.08
N ILE A 219 9.05 -4.94 -16.42
CA ILE A 219 8.12 -4.08 -15.66
C ILE A 219 6.73 -4.73 -15.66
N SER A 220 6.18 -5.03 -16.84
CA SER A 220 4.85 -5.62 -16.97
C SER A 220 4.74 -6.96 -16.25
N ARG A 221 5.72 -7.85 -16.47
CA ARG A 221 5.74 -9.19 -15.86
C ARG A 221 5.81 -9.13 -14.34
N SER A 222 6.70 -8.29 -13.79
CA SER A 222 6.89 -8.18 -12.34
C SER A 222 5.65 -7.60 -11.65
N MET A 223 5.04 -6.59 -12.23
CA MET A 223 3.84 -5.97 -11.67
C MET A 223 2.65 -6.93 -11.71
N LEU A 224 2.40 -7.61 -12.85
CA LEU A 224 1.30 -8.57 -12.96
C LEU A 224 1.46 -9.76 -12.02
N MET A 225 2.64 -10.36 -11.98
CA MET A 225 2.91 -11.49 -11.09
C MET A 225 2.76 -11.09 -9.62
N GLY A 226 3.35 -9.96 -9.21
CA GLY A 226 3.26 -9.48 -7.84
C GLY A 226 1.83 -9.14 -7.42
N THR A 227 1.10 -8.39 -8.26
CA THR A 227 -0.28 -7.99 -7.96
C THR A 227 -1.23 -9.18 -7.91
N ALA A 228 -1.14 -10.12 -8.86
CA ALA A 228 -1.98 -11.31 -8.86
C ALA A 228 -1.72 -12.19 -7.63
N PHE A 229 -0.46 -12.36 -7.25
CA PHE A 229 -0.09 -13.11 -6.04
C PHE A 229 -0.66 -12.47 -4.78
N VAL A 230 -0.50 -11.15 -4.62
CA VAL A 230 -1.04 -10.42 -3.46
C VAL A 230 -2.55 -10.43 -3.44
N MET A 231 -3.22 -10.32 -4.59
CA MET A 231 -4.68 -10.43 -4.68
C MET A 231 -5.18 -11.75 -4.08
N VAL A 232 -4.57 -12.87 -4.45
CA VAL A 232 -4.93 -14.19 -3.90
C VAL A 232 -4.69 -14.23 -2.39
N LEU A 233 -3.53 -13.75 -1.92
CA LEU A 233 -3.23 -13.72 -0.49
C LEU A 233 -4.24 -12.87 0.29
N TYR A 234 -4.64 -11.72 -0.22
CA TYR A 234 -5.56 -10.81 0.46
C TYR A 234 -6.97 -11.36 0.55
N ILE A 235 -7.46 -11.98 -0.53
CA ILE A 235 -8.76 -12.65 -0.53
C ILE A 235 -8.78 -13.77 0.50
N LEU A 236 -7.76 -14.64 0.50
CA LEU A 236 -7.65 -15.75 1.44
C LEU A 236 -7.50 -15.27 2.88
N LEU A 237 -6.67 -14.26 3.13
CA LEU A 237 -6.44 -13.74 4.48
C LEU A 237 -7.71 -13.11 5.08
N ASN A 238 -8.45 -12.30 4.31
CA ASN A 238 -9.69 -11.70 4.76
C ASN A 238 -10.79 -12.75 4.96
N TYR A 239 -10.84 -13.79 4.11
CA TYR A 239 -11.69 -14.94 4.34
C TYR A 239 -11.38 -15.60 5.69
N VAL A 240 -10.10 -15.85 5.98
CA VAL A 240 -9.66 -16.45 7.25
C VAL A 240 -10.00 -15.57 8.45
N PHE A 241 -9.88 -14.25 8.35
CA PHE A 241 -10.29 -13.35 9.44
C PHE A 241 -11.78 -13.51 9.76
N LEU A 242 -12.65 -13.50 8.74
CA LEU A 242 -14.10 -13.68 8.90
C LEU A 242 -14.46 -15.10 9.36
N TYR A 243 -13.70 -16.11 8.93
CA TYR A 243 -13.90 -17.51 9.27
C TYR A 243 -13.47 -17.84 10.69
N SER A 244 -12.45 -17.16 11.21
CA SER A 244 -11.84 -17.47 12.51
C SER A 244 -12.45 -16.74 13.69
N ALA A 245 -12.91 -15.50 13.51
CA ALA A 245 -13.39 -14.68 14.63
C ALA A 245 -14.79 -14.12 14.38
N PRO A 246 -15.61 -13.97 15.46
CA PRO A 246 -16.91 -13.34 15.36
C PRO A 246 -16.79 -11.91 14.83
N THR A 247 -17.68 -11.50 13.93
CA THR A 247 -17.69 -10.15 13.35
C THR A 247 -17.78 -9.07 14.41
N ASP A 248 -18.57 -9.27 15.46
CA ASP A 248 -18.72 -8.33 16.58
C ASP A 248 -17.40 -8.06 17.33
N ALA A 249 -16.48 -9.00 17.33
CA ALA A 249 -15.16 -8.81 17.95
C ALA A 249 -14.21 -8.00 17.06
N ILE A 250 -14.44 -8.01 15.74
CA ILE A 250 -13.56 -7.36 14.75
C ILE A 250 -14.06 -5.94 14.39
N VAL A 251 -15.38 -5.69 14.45
CA VAL A 251 -15.99 -4.41 14.05
C VAL A 251 -15.29 -3.23 14.70
N GLY A 252 -14.81 -2.28 13.88
CA GLY A 252 -14.15 -1.05 14.33
C GLY A 252 -12.73 -1.23 14.89
N GLN A 253 -12.19 -2.45 14.89
CA GLN A 253 -10.86 -2.73 15.43
C GLN A 253 -9.78 -2.60 14.35
N VAL A 254 -8.62 -2.08 14.74
CA VAL A 254 -7.42 -1.99 13.89
C VAL A 254 -6.66 -3.33 13.91
N GLU A 255 -6.59 -3.99 15.06
CA GLU A 255 -5.80 -5.19 15.30
C GLU A 255 -6.54 -6.50 14.93
N VAL A 256 -7.16 -6.53 13.77
CA VAL A 256 -7.93 -7.68 13.25
C VAL A 256 -7.12 -8.99 13.28
N GLY A 257 -5.84 -8.93 12.88
CA GLY A 257 -4.96 -10.10 12.89
C GLY A 257 -4.69 -10.65 14.29
N TYR A 258 -4.63 -9.81 15.33
CA TYR A 258 -4.47 -10.24 16.70
C TYR A 258 -5.73 -10.92 17.24
N ILE A 259 -6.90 -10.32 17.00
CA ILE A 259 -8.21 -10.86 17.41
C ILE A 259 -8.46 -12.24 16.79
N SER A 260 -8.24 -12.35 15.48
CA SER A 260 -8.33 -13.65 14.77
C SER A 260 -7.26 -14.62 15.26
N GLY A 261 -6.06 -14.15 15.54
CA GLY A 261 -4.96 -14.94 16.09
C GLY A 261 -5.28 -15.59 17.44
N ILE A 262 -6.06 -14.92 18.31
CA ILE A 262 -6.52 -15.51 19.59
C ILE A 262 -7.36 -16.77 19.32
N ARG A 263 -8.19 -16.76 18.29
CA ARG A 263 -9.05 -17.88 17.94
C ARG A 263 -8.29 -19.04 17.29
N ILE A 264 -7.31 -18.72 16.43
CA ILE A 264 -6.53 -19.70 15.67
C ILE A 264 -5.43 -20.34 16.53
N PHE A 265 -4.69 -19.52 17.28
CA PHE A 265 -3.45 -19.91 17.97
C PHE A 265 -3.54 -19.89 19.50
N GLY A 266 -4.70 -19.50 20.05
CA GLY A 266 -4.84 -19.24 21.47
C GLY A 266 -4.13 -17.96 21.93
N LYS A 267 -4.26 -17.61 23.22
CA LYS A 267 -3.73 -16.34 23.76
C LYS A 267 -2.21 -16.16 23.57
N MET A 268 -1.43 -17.23 23.77
CA MET A 268 0.04 -17.15 23.63
C MET A 268 0.45 -17.03 22.18
N GLY A 269 -0.14 -17.83 21.29
CA GLY A 269 0.13 -17.76 19.85
C GLY A 269 -0.29 -16.41 19.26
N ALA A 270 -1.41 -15.83 19.70
CA ALA A 270 -1.84 -14.50 19.28
C ALA A 270 -0.82 -13.41 19.66
N LYS A 271 -0.21 -13.49 20.86
CA LYS A 271 0.86 -12.57 21.24
C LYS A 271 2.06 -12.64 20.30
N ILE A 272 2.48 -13.87 19.94
CA ILE A 272 3.59 -14.07 18.98
C ILE A 272 3.23 -13.48 17.60
N ILE A 273 2.02 -13.75 17.11
CA ILE A 273 1.52 -13.21 15.86
C ILE A 273 1.41 -11.68 15.92
N GLY A 274 0.87 -11.11 16.99
CA GLY A 274 0.76 -9.68 17.20
C GLY A 274 2.13 -8.97 17.19
N ILE A 275 3.13 -9.56 17.86
CA ILE A 275 4.53 -9.09 17.80
C ILE A 275 5.08 -9.22 16.38
N GLY A 276 4.84 -10.35 15.71
CA GLY A 276 5.23 -10.58 14.32
C GLY A 276 4.67 -9.50 13.39
N ILE A 277 3.37 -9.22 13.45
CA ILE A 277 2.73 -8.14 12.68
C ILE A 277 3.35 -6.78 13.03
N SER A 278 3.62 -6.51 14.31
CA SER A 278 4.27 -5.26 14.73
C SER A 278 5.66 -5.09 14.09
N ILE A 279 6.47 -6.15 14.02
CA ILE A 279 7.76 -6.14 13.34
C ILE A 279 7.60 -5.87 11.84
N LEU A 280 6.58 -6.45 11.19
CA LEU A 280 6.29 -6.17 9.78
C LEU A 280 5.88 -4.72 9.54
N LEU A 281 5.13 -4.12 10.47
CA LEU A 281 4.74 -2.72 10.41
C LEU A 281 5.93 -1.78 10.57
N LEU A 282 6.94 -2.12 11.40
CA LEU A 282 8.20 -1.38 11.47
C LEU A 282 8.91 -1.33 10.12
N SER A 283 8.95 -2.46 9.40
CA SER A 283 9.52 -2.49 8.04
C SER A 283 8.77 -1.58 7.08
N THR A 284 7.43 -1.53 7.19
CA THR A 284 6.60 -0.64 6.37
C THR A 284 6.90 0.83 6.68
N VAL A 285 6.98 1.22 7.95
CA VAL A 285 7.39 2.57 8.36
C VAL A 285 8.75 2.92 7.77
N SER A 286 9.75 2.03 7.95
CA SER A 286 11.12 2.23 7.44
C SER A 286 11.13 2.53 5.95
N SER A 287 10.40 1.73 5.15
CA SER A 287 10.35 1.87 3.69
C SER A 287 9.78 3.21 3.25
N TYR A 288 8.65 3.62 3.82
CA TYR A 288 7.98 4.87 3.42
C TYR A 288 8.73 6.11 3.93
N VAL A 289 9.34 6.04 5.12
CA VAL A 289 10.24 7.10 5.62
C VAL A 289 11.48 7.23 4.75
N TYR A 290 11.98 6.13 4.18
CA TYR A 290 13.13 6.15 3.29
C TYR A 290 12.82 6.73 1.91
N ILE A 291 11.67 6.37 1.31
CA ILE A 291 11.33 6.74 -0.08
C ILE A 291 10.76 8.18 -0.16
N GLY A 292 9.90 8.58 0.79
CA GLY A 292 9.20 9.86 0.73
C GLY A 292 10.10 11.08 0.53
N PRO A 293 11.18 11.26 1.33
CA PRO A 293 12.09 12.39 1.16
C PRO A 293 12.80 12.42 -0.20
N ARG A 294 13.02 11.26 -0.84
CA ARG A 294 13.65 11.20 -2.16
C ARG A 294 12.77 11.75 -3.26
N ILE A 295 11.46 11.57 -3.16
CA ILE A 295 10.51 12.16 -4.11
C ILE A 295 10.48 13.68 -3.92
N MET A 296 10.45 14.15 -2.68
CA MET A 296 10.55 15.59 -2.39
C MET A 296 11.86 16.19 -2.90
N GLN A 297 12.97 15.46 -2.80
CA GLN A 297 14.26 15.86 -3.37
C GLN A 297 14.19 16.02 -4.89
N ILE A 298 13.65 15.02 -5.62
CA ILE A 298 13.50 15.08 -7.09
C ILE A 298 12.64 16.28 -7.49
N MET A 299 11.55 16.53 -6.76
CA MET A 299 10.73 17.72 -7.00
C MET A 299 11.51 19.02 -6.75
N GLY A 300 12.38 19.04 -5.73
CA GLY A 300 13.26 20.18 -5.46
C GLY A 300 14.36 20.39 -6.52
N GLU A 301 14.76 19.31 -7.22
CA GLU A 301 15.68 19.41 -8.37
C GLU A 301 14.98 20.01 -9.60
N ASP A 302 13.72 19.64 -9.83
CA ASP A 302 12.94 20.10 -10.99
C ASP A 302 12.31 21.50 -10.79
N HIS A 303 12.12 21.95 -9.53
CA HIS A 303 11.40 23.20 -9.21
C HIS A 303 12.20 24.12 -8.26
N ALA A 304 12.67 25.26 -8.78
CA ALA A 304 13.55 26.19 -8.05
C ALA A 304 12.92 26.74 -6.74
N PHE A 305 11.59 26.96 -6.69
CA PHE A 305 10.92 27.53 -5.50
C PHE A 305 10.88 26.60 -4.29
N ILE A 306 11.06 25.29 -4.49
CA ILE A 306 11.24 24.28 -3.42
C ILE A 306 12.65 23.69 -3.46
N GLY A 307 13.60 24.37 -4.07
CA GLY A 307 14.97 23.92 -4.28
C GLY A 307 15.72 23.57 -3.00
N PHE A 308 15.30 24.06 -1.83
CA PHE A 308 15.87 23.67 -0.53
C PHE A 308 15.70 22.17 -0.21
N LEU A 309 14.72 21.49 -0.83
CA LEU A 309 14.48 20.06 -0.63
C LEU A 309 15.52 19.17 -1.32
N LYS A 310 16.23 19.69 -2.34
CA LYS A 310 17.28 18.94 -3.04
C LYS A 310 18.61 18.89 -2.30
N GLU A 311 18.78 19.74 -1.29
CA GLU A 311 20.05 19.85 -0.56
C GLU A 311 20.37 18.55 0.20
N LYS A 312 21.54 18.02 -0.06
CA LYS A 312 22.04 16.78 0.54
C LYS A 312 23.22 17.07 1.47
N ASN A 313 23.35 16.29 2.51
CA ASN A 313 24.55 16.28 3.34
C ASN A 313 25.71 15.54 2.65
N SER A 314 26.85 15.38 3.36
CA SER A 314 28.05 14.64 2.89
C SER A 314 27.75 13.18 2.52
N ASP A 315 26.72 12.58 3.08
CA ASP A 315 26.32 11.18 2.88
C ASP A 315 25.20 11.04 1.84
N GLU A 316 24.97 12.06 0.99
CA GLU A 316 23.96 12.10 -0.05
C GLU A 316 22.49 12.00 0.47
N ILE A 317 22.24 12.38 1.74
CA ILE A 317 20.94 12.32 2.38
C ILE A 317 20.24 13.68 2.30
N PRO A 318 18.99 13.78 1.78
CA PRO A 318 18.24 15.04 1.66
C PRO A 318 17.60 15.44 2.99
N LEU A 319 18.37 15.99 3.93
CA LEU A 319 17.93 16.25 5.31
C LEU A 319 16.70 17.16 5.38
N ASN A 320 16.62 18.21 4.55
CA ASN A 320 15.47 19.12 4.56
C ASN A 320 14.17 18.40 4.19
N ALA A 321 14.21 17.49 3.23
CA ALA A 321 13.07 16.67 2.85
C ALA A 321 12.63 15.71 3.98
N PHE A 322 13.60 15.14 4.72
CA PHE A 322 13.30 14.33 5.92
C PHE A 322 12.60 15.14 7.01
N TRP A 323 13.05 16.38 7.28
CA TRP A 323 12.40 17.24 8.26
C TRP A 323 10.97 17.62 7.86
N VAL A 324 10.75 17.89 6.57
CA VAL A 324 9.39 18.16 6.04
C VAL A 324 8.49 16.94 6.21
N GLN A 325 8.96 15.73 5.85
CA GLN A 325 8.18 14.51 6.03
C GLN A 325 7.89 14.24 7.51
N LEU A 326 8.85 14.45 8.39
CA LEU A 326 8.69 14.29 9.83
C LEU A 326 7.61 15.23 10.36
N GLY A 327 7.64 16.51 9.97
CA GLY A 327 6.62 17.50 10.36
C GLY A 327 5.21 17.09 9.90
N ILE A 328 5.05 16.66 8.66
CA ILE A 328 3.76 16.16 8.14
C ILE A 328 3.32 14.90 8.88
N SER A 329 4.25 13.99 9.19
CA SER A 329 3.94 12.77 9.97
C SER A 329 3.40 13.09 11.35
N PHE A 330 4.03 14.02 12.07
CA PHE A 330 3.53 14.46 13.38
C PHE A 330 2.19 15.18 13.28
N LEU A 331 1.96 15.99 12.24
CA LEU A 331 0.68 16.60 12.00
C LEU A 331 -0.43 15.54 11.91
N PHE A 332 -0.24 14.48 11.12
CA PHE A 332 -1.21 13.38 11.02
C PHE A 332 -1.40 12.65 12.36
N ILE A 333 -0.32 12.30 13.07
CA ILE A 333 -0.40 11.55 14.34
C ILE A 333 -1.18 12.34 15.41
N LEU A 334 -0.99 13.66 15.45
CA LEU A 334 -1.57 14.50 16.52
C LEU A 334 -2.97 15.02 16.21
N THR A 335 -3.35 15.12 14.93
CA THR A 335 -4.59 15.78 14.52
C THR A 335 -5.62 14.84 13.89
N SER A 336 -5.25 13.62 13.51
CA SER A 336 -6.10 12.72 12.75
C SER A 336 -6.23 11.36 13.41
N SER A 337 -7.41 10.73 13.24
CA SER A 337 -7.59 9.31 13.57
C SER A 337 -7.00 8.42 12.49
N PHE A 338 -6.80 7.13 12.81
CA PHE A 338 -6.38 6.13 11.83
C PHE A 338 -7.32 6.09 10.60
N GLU A 339 -8.62 6.08 10.82
CA GLU A 339 -9.63 6.06 9.75
C GLU A 339 -9.55 7.31 8.86
N GLN A 340 -9.35 8.50 9.44
CA GLN A 340 -9.20 9.74 8.68
C GLN A 340 -7.96 9.71 7.79
N VAL A 341 -6.81 9.30 8.33
CA VAL A 341 -5.56 9.19 7.54
C VAL A 341 -5.72 8.17 6.42
N LEU A 342 -6.35 7.02 6.70
CA LEU A 342 -6.65 5.97 5.72
C LEU A 342 -7.53 6.49 4.59
N MET A 343 -8.58 7.27 4.93
CA MET A 343 -9.48 7.86 3.95
C MET A 343 -8.77 8.91 3.08
N TYR A 344 -7.99 9.82 3.68
CA TYR A 344 -7.22 10.83 2.95
C TYR A 344 -6.22 10.17 1.98
N ALA A 345 -5.50 9.14 2.46
CA ALA A 345 -4.58 8.38 1.64
C ALA A 345 -5.30 7.69 0.46
N GLY A 346 -6.38 6.98 0.74
CA GLY A 346 -7.12 6.23 -0.26
C GLY A 346 -7.69 7.14 -1.36
N ILE A 347 -8.40 8.20 -1.00
CA ILE A 347 -9.01 9.13 -1.97
C ILE A 347 -7.93 9.82 -2.83
N SER A 348 -6.87 10.33 -2.19
CA SER A 348 -5.84 11.05 -2.91
C SER A 348 -5.10 10.16 -3.91
N LEU A 349 -4.80 8.91 -3.52
CA LEU A 349 -4.16 7.93 -4.41
C LEU A 349 -5.09 7.50 -5.56
N ILE A 350 -6.40 7.35 -5.32
CA ILE A 350 -7.37 7.07 -6.38
C ILE A 350 -7.38 8.21 -7.41
N ILE A 351 -7.35 9.47 -6.97
CA ILE A 351 -7.32 10.63 -7.88
C ILE A 351 -6.07 10.61 -8.76
N THR A 352 -4.88 10.45 -8.18
CA THR A 352 -3.64 10.43 -8.94
C THR A 352 -3.55 9.24 -9.90
N THR A 353 -3.97 8.06 -9.43
CA THR A 353 -4.04 6.86 -10.26
C THR A 353 -5.02 7.02 -11.42
N THR A 354 -6.21 7.59 -11.18
CA THR A 354 -7.19 7.85 -12.23
C THR A 354 -6.65 8.82 -13.28
N LEU A 355 -5.99 9.91 -12.86
CA LEU A 355 -5.33 10.84 -13.79
C LEU A 355 -4.27 10.13 -14.63
N THR A 356 -3.50 9.23 -14.01
CA THR A 356 -2.48 8.46 -14.73
C THR A 356 -3.11 7.47 -15.70
N VAL A 357 -4.22 6.83 -15.36
CA VAL A 357 -4.99 6.00 -16.30
C VAL A 357 -5.51 6.82 -17.48
N ILE A 358 -6.07 8.01 -17.22
CA ILE A 358 -6.52 8.93 -18.28
C ILE A 358 -5.35 9.34 -19.19
N SER A 359 -4.16 9.53 -18.63
CA SER A 359 -2.97 9.89 -19.42
C SER A 359 -2.61 8.85 -20.48
N LEU A 360 -2.97 7.57 -20.31
CA LEU A 360 -2.79 6.55 -21.34
C LEU A 360 -3.58 6.88 -22.61
N PHE A 361 -4.84 7.33 -22.48
CA PHE A 361 -5.67 7.71 -23.63
C PHE A 361 -5.05 8.92 -24.33
N ILE A 362 -4.61 9.91 -23.56
CA ILE A 362 -3.95 11.13 -24.08
C ILE A 362 -2.67 10.75 -24.82
N LEU A 363 -1.83 9.90 -24.24
CA LEU A 363 -0.57 9.46 -24.87
C LEU A 363 -0.82 8.69 -26.18
N ARG A 364 -1.84 7.85 -26.23
CA ARG A 364 -2.20 7.10 -27.44
C ARG A 364 -2.72 7.99 -28.57
N ILE A 365 -3.40 9.08 -28.22
CA ILE A 365 -3.93 10.06 -29.21
C ILE A 365 -2.80 10.97 -29.70
N ASN A 366 -2.00 11.51 -28.78
CA ASN A 366 -0.99 12.53 -29.13
C ASN A 366 0.27 11.94 -29.74
N GLU A 367 0.65 10.73 -29.35
CA GLU A 367 1.87 10.07 -29.82
C GLU A 367 1.56 8.64 -30.32
N PRO A 368 0.80 8.47 -31.44
CA PRO A 368 0.38 7.17 -31.94
C PRO A 368 1.57 6.28 -32.34
N ASP A 369 2.67 6.88 -32.81
CA ASP A 369 3.87 6.20 -33.32
C ASP A 369 4.89 5.87 -32.22
N LEU A 370 4.62 6.25 -30.95
CA LEU A 370 5.51 5.92 -29.83
C LEU A 370 5.67 4.40 -29.70
N ASP A 371 6.90 3.92 -29.57
CA ASP A 371 7.19 2.50 -29.34
C ASP A 371 6.56 2.05 -27.98
N ARG A 372 5.64 1.11 -28.08
CA ARG A 372 4.94 0.49 -26.93
C ARG A 372 5.26 -1.00 -26.89
N PRO A 373 6.33 -1.37 -26.17
CA PRO A 373 6.74 -2.78 -26.07
C PRO A 373 5.69 -3.67 -25.43
N TYR A 374 4.87 -3.08 -24.58
CA TYR A 374 3.70 -3.69 -23.96
C TYR A 374 2.46 -2.85 -24.29
N LYS A 375 1.35 -3.50 -24.63
CA LYS A 375 0.04 -2.85 -24.88
C LYS A 375 -1.02 -3.44 -23.96
N VAL A 376 -1.84 -2.58 -23.37
CA VAL A 376 -2.95 -2.98 -22.49
C VAL A 376 -3.91 -3.92 -23.21
N TRP A 377 -4.24 -5.05 -22.58
CA TRP A 377 -5.22 -5.99 -23.08
C TRP A 377 -6.63 -5.39 -23.03
N ALA A 378 -7.48 -5.79 -23.98
CA ALA A 378 -8.88 -5.36 -24.04
C ALA A 378 -9.07 -3.82 -23.95
N TYR A 379 -8.13 -3.05 -24.51
CA TYR A 379 -8.31 -1.60 -24.64
C TYR A 379 -9.53 -1.29 -25.50
N PRO A 380 -10.44 -0.34 -25.16
CA PRO A 380 -10.33 0.60 -24.03
C PRO A 380 -10.99 0.11 -22.72
N LEU A 381 -11.54 -1.10 -22.65
CA LEU A 381 -12.31 -1.59 -21.49
C LEU A 381 -11.46 -1.65 -20.20
N THR A 382 -10.26 -2.22 -20.28
CA THR A 382 -9.38 -2.37 -19.10
C THR A 382 -9.07 -1.03 -18.41
N PRO A 383 -8.70 0.06 -19.11
CA PRO A 383 -8.49 1.35 -18.47
C PRO A 383 -9.78 2.01 -17.94
N MET A 384 -10.96 1.53 -18.33
CA MET A 384 -12.25 2.09 -17.88
C MET A 384 -12.76 1.44 -16.59
N ILE A 385 -12.15 0.34 -16.16
CA ILE A 385 -12.46 -0.36 -14.91
C ILE A 385 -11.66 0.27 -13.77
#